data_b1394b975265a1f90be5917162202a8a
#
_entry.id   b1394b975265a1f90be5917162202a8a
#
_cell.length_a   1.000
_cell.length_b   1.000
_cell.length_c   1.000
_cell.angle_alpha   90.00
_cell.angle_beta   90.00
_cell.angle_gamma   90.00
#
_symmetry.space_group_name_H-M   'P 1'
#
loop_
_entity.id
_entity.type
_entity.pdbx_description
1 polymer ?
#
loop_
_entity_poly.entity_id
_entity_poly.type
_entity_poly.pdbx_seq_one_letter_code
_entity_poly.pdbx_strand_id
1 'polypeptide(L)'
;MEVIYTMEKTKGEILAEELTWEFPNIAKEAPEQREAAEAFSAGYKAFLDKGKTERECVKEAVKILEAAGYTPFEAGKKYSAGDKVYAVWMNKAVVMFQIGTKPMTEGLNI
;
A
#
# COMPACT_ATOMS: atom_id res chain seq x y z
N MET A 1 -25.64 42.86 -2.19
CA MET A 1 -24.22 43.20 -2.14
C MET A 1 -23.63 42.47 -0.92
N GLU A 2 -23.04 41.30 -1.14
CA GLU A 2 -22.38 40.55 -0.08
C GLU A 2 -21.06 41.26 0.30
N VAL A 3 -20.99 41.73 1.52
CA VAL A 3 -19.73 42.27 2.09
C VAL A 3 -18.87 41.09 2.50
N ILE A 4 -17.92 40.73 1.65
CA ILE A 4 -16.87 39.75 2.02
C ILE A 4 -15.94 40.43 3.03
N TYR A 5 -16.16 40.15 4.32
CA TYR A 5 -15.19 40.50 5.37
C TYR A 5 -13.96 39.61 5.18
N THR A 6 -12.95 40.09 4.49
CA THR A 6 -11.60 39.52 4.57
C THR A 6 -11.06 39.86 5.95
N MET A 7 -11.18 38.94 6.89
CA MET A 7 -10.50 39.09 8.18
C MET A 7 -8.99 39.01 7.92
N GLU A 8 -8.27 40.09 8.30
CA GLU A 8 -6.80 40.08 8.27
C GLU A 8 -6.28 38.97 9.20
N LYS A 9 -5.33 38.18 8.71
CA LYS A 9 -4.71 37.13 9.50
C LYS A 9 -3.98 37.72 10.70
N THR A 10 -4.10 37.11 11.83
CA THR A 10 -3.34 37.46 13.02
C THR A 10 -1.86 37.13 12.86
N LYS A 11 -0.99 37.75 13.64
CA LYS A 11 0.46 37.42 13.63
C LYS A 11 0.75 35.95 13.93
N GLY A 12 -0.10 35.31 14.76
CA GLY A 12 0.02 33.88 15.08
C GLY A 12 -0.33 32.99 13.89
N GLU A 13 -1.34 33.32 13.11
CA GLU A 13 -1.72 32.59 11.90
C GLU A 13 -0.65 32.70 10.82
N ILE A 14 -0.06 33.89 10.64
CA ILE A 14 1.04 34.09 9.70
C ILE A 14 2.26 33.27 10.11
N LEU A 15 2.62 33.28 11.39
CA LEU A 15 3.76 32.53 11.91
C LEU A 15 3.52 31.01 11.82
N ALA A 16 2.28 30.55 12.03
CA ALA A 16 1.91 29.15 11.85
C ALA A 16 2.11 28.70 10.40
N GLU A 17 1.68 29.49 9.42
CA GLU A 17 1.87 29.20 7.99
C GLU A 17 3.36 29.11 7.60
N GLU A 18 4.22 29.93 8.20
CA GLU A 18 5.66 29.90 7.95
C GLU A 18 6.37 28.69 8.59
N LEU A 19 5.91 28.25 9.77
CA LEU A 19 6.60 27.22 10.56
C LEU A 19 6.00 25.83 10.46
N THR A 20 4.78 25.69 9.96
CA THR A 20 4.12 24.39 9.81
C THR A 20 4.11 23.92 8.37
N TRP A 21 4.31 22.62 8.20
CA TRP A 21 4.11 21.99 6.91
C TRP A 21 2.73 21.35 6.85
N GLU A 22 1.92 21.79 5.90
CA GLU A 22 0.65 21.16 5.60
C GLU A 22 0.87 20.02 4.62
N PHE A 23 0.43 18.82 5.00
CA PHE A 23 0.39 17.70 4.06
C PHE A 23 -0.72 17.91 3.03
N PRO A 24 -0.45 17.71 1.74
CA PRO A 24 -1.46 17.81 0.72
C PRO A 24 -2.59 16.81 0.99
N ASN A 25 -3.83 17.26 0.91
CA ASN A 25 -4.98 16.37 1.02
C ASN A 25 -5.32 15.82 -0.36
N ILE A 26 -4.80 14.63 -0.66
CA ILE A 26 -4.96 13.98 -1.97
C ILE A 26 -6.43 13.85 -2.38
N ALA A 27 -7.35 13.63 -1.45
CA ALA A 27 -8.77 13.55 -1.75
C ALA A 27 -9.37 14.88 -2.26
N LYS A 28 -8.74 16.02 -1.92
CA LYS A 28 -9.13 17.36 -2.40
C LYS A 28 -8.36 17.75 -3.66
N GLU A 29 -7.08 17.40 -3.73
CA GLU A 29 -6.17 17.82 -4.81
C GLU A 29 -6.26 16.96 -6.05
N ALA A 30 -6.60 15.68 -5.89
CA ALA A 30 -6.76 14.72 -6.98
C ALA A 30 -8.11 13.98 -6.90
N PRO A 31 -9.23 14.69 -7.09
CA PRO A 31 -10.57 14.10 -6.98
C PRO A 31 -10.81 12.95 -7.97
N GLU A 32 -10.11 12.95 -9.10
CA GLU A 32 -10.16 11.87 -10.09
C GLU A 32 -9.60 10.53 -9.56
N GLN A 33 -8.73 10.56 -8.54
CA GLN A 33 -8.19 9.35 -7.91
C GLN A 33 -9.16 8.76 -6.88
N ARG A 34 -10.18 9.51 -6.48
CA ARG A 34 -11.12 9.09 -5.44
C ARG A 34 -11.89 7.83 -5.83
N GLU A 35 -12.37 7.77 -7.06
CA GLU A 35 -13.12 6.61 -7.56
C GLU A 35 -12.25 5.35 -7.57
N ALA A 36 -11.00 5.46 -8.03
CA ALA A 36 -10.04 4.37 -8.00
C ALA A 36 -9.70 3.91 -6.56
N ALA A 37 -9.57 4.85 -5.63
CA ALA A 37 -9.34 4.57 -4.23
C ALA A 37 -10.53 3.86 -3.57
N GLU A 38 -11.76 4.27 -3.88
CA GLU A 38 -12.97 3.62 -3.38
C GLU A 38 -13.10 2.18 -3.92
N ALA A 39 -12.80 1.97 -5.21
CA ALA A 39 -12.81 0.65 -5.82
C ALA A 39 -11.75 -0.28 -5.18
N PHE A 40 -10.53 0.23 -4.94
CA PHE A 40 -9.49 -0.49 -4.21
C PHE A 40 -9.92 -0.83 -2.78
N SER A 41 -10.54 0.12 -2.07
CA SER A 41 -11.02 -0.06 -0.71
C SER A 41 -12.10 -1.14 -0.60
N ALA A 42 -12.93 -1.32 -1.62
CA ALA A 42 -13.92 -2.40 -1.64
C ALA A 42 -13.25 -3.79 -1.62
N GLY A 43 -12.18 -3.97 -2.38
CA GLY A 43 -11.37 -5.20 -2.36
C GLY A 43 -10.69 -5.43 -1.00
N TYR A 44 -10.16 -4.37 -0.39
CA TYR A 44 -9.55 -4.44 0.94
C TYR A 44 -10.57 -4.81 2.03
N LYS A 45 -11.77 -4.23 2.01
CA LYS A 45 -12.86 -4.60 2.94
C LYS A 45 -13.24 -6.08 2.79
N ALA A 46 -13.36 -6.58 1.56
CA ALA A 46 -13.65 -7.99 1.31
C ALA A 46 -12.55 -8.93 1.83
N PHE A 47 -11.27 -8.52 1.75
CA PHE A 47 -10.17 -9.24 2.36
C PHE A 47 -10.29 -9.27 3.89
N LEU A 48 -10.57 -8.13 4.53
CA LEU A 48 -10.74 -8.03 5.98
C LEU A 48 -11.93 -8.85 6.49
N ASP A 49 -13.01 -8.93 5.72
CA ASP A 49 -14.18 -9.72 6.07
C ASP A 49 -13.89 -11.22 6.13
N LYS A 50 -12.97 -11.70 5.31
CA LYS A 50 -12.54 -13.11 5.26
C LYS A 50 -11.37 -13.43 6.17
N GLY A 51 -10.50 -12.46 6.43
CA GLY A 51 -9.29 -12.61 7.22
C GLY A 51 -9.47 -12.14 8.66
N LYS A 52 -10.07 -12.95 9.52
CA LYS A 52 -10.28 -12.62 10.94
C LYS A 52 -9.16 -13.14 11.85
N THR A 53 -8.41 -14.11 11.40
CA THR A 53 -7.25 -14.68 12.09
C THR A 53 -6.03 -14.64 11.17
N GLU A 54 -4.83 -14.78 11.75
CA GLU A 54 -3.59 -14.84 10.96
C GLU A 54 -3.63 -15.95 9.88
N ARG A 55 -4.23 -17.10 10.20
CA ARG A 55 -4.33 -18.22 9.26
C ARG A 55 -5.30 -17.95 8.11
N GLU A 56 -6.40 -17.28 8.39
CA GLU A 56 -7.36 -16.86 7.37
C GLU A 56 -6.76 -15.76 6.49
N CYS A 57 -6.05 -14.80 7.07
CA CYS A 57 -5.32 -13.77 6.31
C CYS A 57 -4.30 -14.38 5.37
N VAL A 58 -3.49 -15.34 5.82
CA VAL A 58 -2.52 -16.04 4.97
C VAL A 58 -3.23 -16.77 3.83
N LYS A 59 -4.32 -17.50 4.12
CA LYS A 59 -5.10 -18.21 3.11
C LYS A 59 -5.66 -17.29 2.04
N GLU A 60 -6.23 -16.16 2.42
CA GLU A 60 -6.77 -15.19 1.45
C GLU A 60 -5.64 -14.47 0.70
N ALA A 61 -4.52 -14.14 1.36
CA ALA A 61 -3.35 -13.57 0.71
C ALA A 61 -2.77 -14.51 -0.36
N VAL A 62 -2.63 -15.81 -0.07
CA VAL A 62 -2.14 -16.79 -1.03
C VAL A 62 -3.03 -16.85 -2.27
N LYS A 63 -4.35 -16.82 -2.14
CA LYS A 63 -5.26 -16.78 -3.30
C LYS A 63 -5.03 -15.56 -4.18
N ILE A 64 -4.81 -14.40 -3.56
CA ILE A 64 -4.54 -13.15 -4.29
C ILE A 64 -3.19 -13.25 -5.00
N LEU A 65 -2.17 -13.80 -4.33
CA LEU A 65 -0.83 -13.97 -4.89
C LEU A 65 -0.84 -14.92 -6.10
N GLU A 66 -1.50 -16.08 -5.98
CA GLU A 66 -1.63 -17.04 -7.07
C GLU A 66 -2.38 -16.46 -8.28
N ALA A 67 -3.47 -15.72 -8.02
CA ALA A 67 -4.19 -14.99 -9.07
C ALA A 67 -3.33 -13.91 -9.75
N ALA A 68 -2.35 -13.33 -9.05
CA ALA A 68 -1.37 -12.37 -9.58
C ALA A 68 -0.13 -13.03 -10.22
N GLY A 69 -0.11 -14.36 -10.32
CA GLY A 69 0.95 -15.13 -10.97
C GLY A 69 2.15 -15.45 -10.08
N TYR A 70 1.99 -15.36 -8.77
CA TYR A 70 3.02 -15.83 -7.83
C TYR A 70 2.93 -17.35 -7.69
N THR A 71 4.08 -17.99 -7.55
CA THR A 71 4.22 -19.43 -7.31
C THR A 71 4.89 -19.71 -5.96
N PRO A 72 4.61 -20.86 -5.33
CA PRO A 72 5.30 -21.23 -4.09
C PRO A 72 6.81 -21.29 -4.27
N PHE A 73 7.54 -20.84 -3.24
CA PHE A 73 8.99 -20.97 -3.19
C PHE A 73 9.39 -22.46 -3.07
N GLU A 74 10.34 -22.87 -3.90
CA GLU A 74 10.93 -24.20 -3.89
C GLU A 74 12.43 -24.09 -3.56
N ALA A 75 12.87 -24.72 -2.47
CA ALA A 75 14.26 -24.73 -2.09
C ALA A 75 15.12 -25.43 -3.16
N GLY A 76 16.26 -24.84 -3.51
CA GLY A 76 17.16 -25.36 -4.53
C GLY A 76 16.77 -25.04 -5.97
N LYS A 77 15.61 -24.48 -6.22
CA LYS A 77 15.22 -23.99 -7.54
C LYS A 77 15.99 -22.70 -7.87
N LYS A 78 16.45 -22.59 -9.11
CA LYS A 78 17.00 -21.33 -9.61
C LYS A 78 15.90 -20.45 -10.13
N TYR A 79 15.90 -19.20 -9.69
CA TYR A 79 14.96 -18.17 -10.11
C TYR A 79 15.64 -17.14 -10.99
N SER A 80 14.87 -16.54 -11.89
CA SER A 80 15.30 -15.53 -12.82
C SER A 80 14.65 -14.18 -12.53
N ALA A 81 15.24 -13.10 -13.02
CA ALA A 81 14.65 -11.76 -12.91
C ALA A 81 13.21 -11.75 -13.46
N GLY A 82 12.28 -11.19 -12.70
CA GLY A 82 10.86 -11.15 -13.00
C GLY A 82 10.03 -12.28 -12.38
N ASP A 83 10.65 -13.36 -11.90
CA ASP A 83 9.93 -14.43 -11.23
C ASP A 83 9.25 -13.90 -9.96
N LYS A 84 7.99 -14.31 -9.77
CA LYS A 84 7.14 -13.95 -8.64
C LYS A 84 6.96 -15.16 -7.74
N VAL A 85 7.39 -15.04 -6.49
CA VAL A 85 7.45 -16.17 -5.57
C VAL A 85 6.87 -15.78 -4.22
N TYR A 86 6.22 -16.72 -3.55
CA TYR A 86 5.80 -16.55 -2.16
C TYR A 86 6.20 -17.73 -1.30
N ALA A 87 6.36 -17.49 -0.01
CA ALA A 87 6.60 -18.52 0.98
C ALA A 87 5.66 -18.35 2.17
N VAL A 88 5.15 -19.45 2.69
CA VAL A 88 4.27 -19.50 3.86
C VAL A 88 5.02 -20.14 5.03
N TRP A 89 4.95 -19.52 6.19
CA TRP A 89 5.53 -20.04 7.43
C TRP A 89 4.44 -20.43 8.42
N MET A 90 4.36 -21.72 8.74
CA MET A 90 3.43 -22.31 9.72
C MET A 90 1.94 -21.92 9.52
N ASN A 91 1.53 -21.54 8.33
CA ASN A 91 0.22 -20.97 8.01
C ASN A 91 -0.15 -19.70 8.80
N LYS A 92 0.83 -18.99 9.33
CA LYS A 92 0.65 -17.78 10.14
C LYS A 92 1.29 -16.53 9.55
N ALA A 93 2.26 -16.73 8.66
CA ALA A 93 2.93 -15.65 7.95
C ALA A 93 3.10 -16.01 6.49
N VAL A 94 3.07 -15.02 5.62
CA VAL A 94 3.38 -15.13 4.21
C VAL A 94 4.33 -14.01 3.82
N VAL A 95 5.33 -14.33 3.03
CA VAL A 95 6.21 -13.37 2.38
C VAL A 95 6.11 -13.54 0.89
N MET A 96 6.06 -12.43 0.16
CA MET A 96 6.10 -12.41 -1.30
C MET A 96 7.32 -11.64 -1.76
N PHE A 97 7.90 -12.06 -2.86
CA PHE A 97 9.02 -11.36 -3.47
C PHE A 97 9.01 -11.54 -4.99
N GLN A 98 9.51 -10.54 -5.66
CA GLN A 98 9.76 -10.57 -7.08
C GLN A 98 11.27 -10.47 -7.29
N ILE A 99 11.81 -11.40 -8.09
CA ILE A 99 13.26 -11.45 -8.35
C ILE A 99 13.64 -10.27 -9.22
N GLY A 100 14.59 -9.47 -8.72
CA GLY A 100 15.15 -8.31 -9.42
C GLY A 100 16.24 -8.70 -10.42
N THR A 101 16.75 -7.68 -11.10
CA THR A 101 17.86 -7.83 -12.06
C THR A 101 19.23 -7.64 -11.42
N LYS A 102 19.28 -7.07 -10.20
CA LYS A 102 20.53 -6.80 -9.48
C LYS A 102 20.81 -7.90 -8.45
N PRO A 103 22.10 -8.15 -8.14
CA PRO A 103 22.45 -9.11 -7.09
C PRO A 103 22.01 -8.61 -5.72
N MET A 104 21.68 -9.53 -4.82
CA MET A 104 21.22 -9.20 -3.45
C MET A 104 22.29 -8.43 -2.63
N THR A 105 23.54 -8.45 -3.04
CA THR A 105 24.63 -7.66 -2.44
C THR A 105 24.48 -6.16 -2.62
N GLU A 106 23.64 -5.72 -3.56
CA GLU A 106 23.29 -4.30 -3.77
C GLU A 106 22.09 -3.86 -2.90
N GLY A 107 21.54 -4.74 -2.09
CA GLY A 107 20.41 -4.49 -1.21
C GLY A 107 19.10 -5.08 -1.72
N LEU A 108 18.07 -4.96 -0.86
CA LEU A 108 16.70 -5.41 -1.12
C LEU A 108 15.76 -4.22 -0.99
N ASN A 109 14.72 -4.19 -1.81
CA ASN A 109 13.56 -3.31 -1.59
C ASN A 109 12.53 -4.12 -0.77
N ILE A 110 12.24 -3.64 0.44
CA ILE A 110 11.29 -4.25 1.37
C ILE A 110 10.14 -3.30 1.63
#